data_35a31253147ce96991597b19ba84586b
#
_entry.id   35a31253147ce96991597b19ba84586b
#
_cell.length_a   1.000
_cell.length_b   1.000
_cell.length_c   1.000
_cell.angle_alpha   90.00
_cell.angle_beta   90.00
_cell.angle_gamma   90.00
#
_symmetry.space_group_name_H-M   'P 1'
#
loop_
_entity.id
_entity.type
_entity.pdbx_description
1 polymer ?
#
loop_
_entity_poly.entity_id
_entity_poly.type
_entity_poly.pdbx_seq_one_letter_code
_entity_poly.pdbx_strand_id
1 'polypeptide(L)'
;VDLSGRLRFQKRWAQTPRIPETSVLGHMLVVAILSYFFSLEVNACRSRTAYNFFCALFHDLPESLTRDIISPVKYGVKGLSDIIGEYEMRLIDDKILPFVPEHMRDDFSYILGIRKESGKFIKDEFENRTFELGKEPKFAEGSLKMFNEDKFRAIDGKALKYCDKLAAFFEAGISISYGVKSKELLSG
;
A
#
# COMPACT_ATOMS: atom_id res chain seq x y z
N VAL A 1 6.99 -10.75 12.55
CA VAL A 1 7.96 -11.32 11.60
C VAL A 1 7.33 -12.44 10.80
N ASP A 2 6.72 -13.45 11.44
CA ASP A 2 6.17 -14.62 10.75
C ASP A 2 5.01 -14.27 9.80
N LEU A 3 4.12 -13.36 10.20
CA LEU A 3 3.01 -12.90 9.36
C LEU A 3 3.51 -12.20 8.09
N SER A 4 4.45 -11.26 8.24
CA SER A 4 5.06 -10.58 7.09
C SER A 4 5.86 -11.56 6.22
N GLY A 5 6.49 -12.57 6.82
CA GLY A 5 7.22 -13.62 6.13
C GLY A 5 6.34 -14.47 5.21
N ARG A 6 5.03 -14.60 5.51
CA ARG A 6 4.08 -15.33 4.65
C ARG A 6 3.91 -14.66 3.29
N LEU A 7 3.99 -13.33 3.21
CA LEU A 7 3.86 -12.58 1.96
C LEU A 7 4.94 -12.96 0.92
N ARG A 8 6.09 -13.49 1.36
CA ARG A 8 7.13 -14.02 0.47
C ARG A 8 6.65 -15.24 -0.33
N PHE A 9 5.75 -16.03 0.24
CA PHE A 9 5.24 -17.27 -0.36
C PHE A 9 3.83 -17.10 -0.93
N GLN A 10 3.17 -16.00 -0.62
CA GLN A 10 1.84 -15.68 -1.14
C GLN A 10 1.99 -15.15 -2.56
N LYS A 11 1.41 -15.88 -3.52
CA LYS A 11 1.43 -15.49 -4.94
C LYS A 11 0.41 -14.38 -5.19
N ARG A 12 0.84 -13.34 -5.88
CA ARG A 12 -0.09 -12.37 -6.48
C ARG A 12 -0.82 -13.01 -7.65
N TRP A 13 -2.09 -12.63 -7.84
CA TRP A 13 -2.91 -13.14 -8.94
C TRP A 13 -2.98 -14.66 -8.96
N ALA A 14 -3.13 -15.31 -7.80
CA ALA A 14 -3.09 -16.76 -7.66
C ALA A 14 -4.09 -17.51 -8.58
N GLN A 15 -5.14 -16.83 -9.04
CA GLN A 15 -6.16 -17.36 -9.96
C GLN A 15 -5.80 -17.20 -11.44
N THR A 16 -4.75 -16.44 -11.78
CA THR A 16 -4.35 -16.13 -13.16
C THR A 16 -2.96 -16.67 -13.43
N PRO A 17 -2.75 -17.50 -14.47
CA PRO A 17 -1.42 -17.96 -14.84
C PRO A 17 -0.48 -16.78 -15.09
N ARG A 18 0.73 -16.83 -14.51
CA ARG A 18 1.75 -15.79 -14.67
C ARG A 18 3.15 -16.39 -14.75
N ILE A 19 3.99 -15.78 -15.61
CA ILE A 19 5.40 -16.13 -15.76
C ILE A 19 6.21 -14.81 -15.85
N PRO A 20 7.19 -14.56 -14.97
CA PRO A 20 7.44 -15.31 -13.73
C PRO A 20 6.33 -15.11 -12.69
N GLU A 21 6.22 -16.05 -11.77
CA GLU A 21 5.37 -15.88 -10.60
C GLU A 21 5.93 -14.76 -9.71
N THR A 22 5.07 -13.85 -9.23
CA THR A 22 5.43 -12.80 -8.29
C THR A 22 4.76 -13.02 -6.95
N SER A 23 5.51 -12.80 -5.87
CA SER A 23 4.95 -12.81 -4.52
C SER A 23 4.40 -11.44 -4.14
N VAL A 24 3.47 -11.39 -3.19
CA VAL A 24 2.97 -10.13 -2.64
C VAL A 24 4.12 -9.30 -2.08
N LEU A 25 5.05 -9.88 -1.33
CA LEU A 25 6.23 -9.18 -0.82
C LEU A 25 7.13 -8.63 -1.93
N GLY A 26 7.31 -9.39 -3.02
CA GLY A 26 8.10 -8.93 -4.18
C GLY A 26 7.47 -7.72 -4.86
N HIS A 27 6.15 -7.74 -5.04
CA HIS A 27 5.41 -6.60 -5.56
C HIS A 27 5.55 -5.37 -4.64
N MET A 28 5.30 -5.52 -3.34
CA MET A 28 5.44 -4.43 -2.36
C MET A 28 6.82 -3.77 -2.43
N LEU A 29 7.89 -4.57 -2.60
CA LEU A 29 9.26 -4.05 -2.76
C LEU A 29 9.41 -3.25 -4.07
N VAL A 30 8.85 -3.73 -5.18
CA VAL A 30 8.89 -2.99 -6.46
C VAL A 30 8.16 -1.66 -6.32
N VAL A 31 6.97 -1.64 -5.71
CA VAL A 31 6.21 -0.40 -5.45
C VAL A 31 7.04 0.56 -4.57
N ALA A 32 7.70 0.07 -3.53
CA ALA A 32 8.55 0.87 -2.66
C ALA A 32 9.75 1.48 -3.42
N ILE A 33 10.38 0.73 -4.32
CA ILE A 33 11.47 1.23 -5.18
C ILE A 33 10.96 2.31 -6.13
N LEU A 34 9.81 2.11 -6.78
CA LEU A 34 9.19 3.11 -7.65
C LEU A 34 8.84 4.39 -6.87
N SER A 35 8.31 4.26 -5.66
CA SER A 35 7.99 5.40 -4.80
C SER A 35 9.23 6.17 -4.35
N TYR A 36 10.35 5.48 -4.15
CA TYR A 36 11.64 6.11 -3.87
C TYR A 36 12.12 6.95 -5.06
N PHE A 37 12.09 6.40 -6.28
CA PHE A 37 12.44 7.17 -7.49
C PHE A 37 11.51 8.36 -7.71
N PHE A 38 10.20 8.18 -7.50
CA PHE A 38 9.25 9.30 -7.52
C PHE A 38 9.66 10.39 -6.51
N SER A 39 10.04 10.00 -5.29
CA SER A 39 10.43 10.95 -4.24
C SER A 39 11.69 11.74 -4.62
N LEU A 40 12.65 11.11 -5.31
CA LEU A 40 13.82 11.80 -5.86
C LEU A 40 13.42 12.80 -6.95
N GLU A 41 12.55 12.42 -7.87
CA GLU A 41 12.07 13.28 -8.97
C GLU A 41 11.39 14.56 -8.47
N VAL A 42 10.58 14.44 -7.41
CA VAL A 42 9.90 15.62 -6.81
C VAL A 42 10.74 16.35 -5.77
N ASN A 43 12.02 16.01 -5.61
CA ASN A 43 12.93 16.58 -4.62
C ASN A 43 12.33 16.52 -3.20
N ALA A 44 11.74 15.38 -2.83
CA ALA A 44 11.15 15.17 -1.51
C ALA A 44 12.21 15.29 -0.41
N CYS A 45 11.86 15.89 0.73
CA CYS A 45 12.72 15.90 1.90
C CYS A 45 12.95 14.48 2.44
N ARG A 46 13.94 14.31 3.31
CA ARG A 46 14.34 13.00 3.84
C ARG A 46 13.17 12.24 4.49
N SER A 47 12.43 12.92 5.33
CA SER A 47 11.26 12.33 6.00
C SER A 47 10.21 11.89 4.98
N ARG A 48 9.80 12.76 4.06
CA ARG A 48 8.81 12.45 3.02
C ARG A 48 9.24 11.25 2.17
N THR A 49 10.52 11.19 1.77
CA THR A 49 11.06 10.03 1.03
C THR A 49 10.95 8.73 1.83
N ALA A 50 11.31 8.76 3.12
CA ALA A 50 11.22 7.59 3.99
C ALA A 50 9.76 7.13 4.20
N TYR A 51 8.84 8.07 4.47
CA TYR A 51 7.43 7.74 4.67
C TYR A 51 6.76 7.23 3.39
N ASN A 52 7.08 7.79 2.21
CA ASN A 52 6.64 7.27 0.93
C ASN A 52 7.12 5.82 0.72
N PHE A 53 8.41 5.57 0.96
CA PHE A 53 8.99 4.23 0.82
C PHE A 53 8.31 3.20 1.74
N PHE A 54 8.18 3.51 3.03
CA PHE A 54 7.57 2.58 3.98
C PHE A 54 6.06 2.42 3.77
N CYS A 55 5.35 3.48 3.38
CA CYS A 55 3.95 3.37 3.01
C CYS A 55 3.77 2.41 1.82
N ALA A 56 4.57 2.57 0.78
CA ALA A 56 4.57 1.67 -0.38
C ALA A 56 5.00 0.24 -0.02
N LEU A 57 6.00 0.09 0.88
CA LEU A 57 6.48 -1.22 1.32
C LEU A 57 5.43 -1.99 2.13
N PHE A 58 4.53 -1.32 2.84
CA PHE A 58 3.57 -1.95 3.74
C PHE A 58 2.12 -1.88 3.27
N HIS A 59 1.82 -1.30 2.09
CA HIS A 59 0.44 -1.08 1.65
C HIS A 59 -0.40 -2.37 1.57
N ASP A 60 0.19 -3.48 1.15
CA ASP A 60 -0.46 -4.80 1.07
C ASP A 60 -0.14 -5.71 2.27
N LEU A 61 0.42 -5.16 3.37
CA LEU A 61 0.66 -5.95 4.59
C LEU A 61 -0.61 -6.63 5.12
N PRO A 62 -1.81 -6.02 5.05
CA PRO A 62 -3.06 -6.68 5.45
C PRO A 62 -3.32 -8.00 4.73
N GLU A 63 -2.84 -8.18 3.51
CA GLU A 63 -3.02 -9.41 2.73
C GLU A 63 -2.32 -10.63 3.36
N SER A 64 -1.37 -10.42 4.29
CA SER A 64 -0.81 -11.51 5.11
C SER A 64 -1.87 -12.23 5.95
N LEU A 65 -3.01 -11.58 6.21
CA LEU A 65 -4.12 -12.04 7.03
C LEU A 65 -5.34 -12.45 6.20
N THR A 66 -5.63 -11.75 5.09
CA THR A 66 -6.83 -11.94 4.24
C THR A 66 -6.54 -12.66 2.94
N ARG A 67 -5.31 -12.76 2.50
CA ARG A 67 -4.83 -13.12 1.16
C ARG A 67 -5.12 -12.05 0.11
N ASP A 68 -4.40 -12.14 -1.03
CA ASP A 68 -4.61 -11.28 -2.19
C ASP A 68 -5.98 -11.56 -2.83
N ILE A 69 -6.84 -10.55 -2.85
CA ILE A 69 -8.13 -10.57 -3.54
C ILE A 69 -7.99 -9.69 -4.78
N ILE A 70 -8.06 -10.32 -5.96
CA ILE A 70 -7.84 -9.62 -7.24
C ILE A 70 -8.80 -8.45 -7.45
N SER A 71 -8.30 -7.38 -8.03
CA SER A 71 -9.03 -6.13 -8.27
C SER A 71 -10.39 -6.31 -8.96
N PRO A 72 -10.56 -7.16 -9.99
CA PRO A 72 -11.88 -7.40 -10.60
C PRO A 72 -12.93 -7.91 -9.61
N VAL A 73 -12.54 -8.67 -8.59
CA VAL A 73 -13.46 -9.14 -7.55
C VAL A 73 -13.74 -8.03 -6.53
N LYS A 74 -12.70 -7.31 -6.08
CA LYS A 74 -12.85 -6.19 -5.14
C LYS A 74 -13.82 -5.12 -5.66
N TYR A 75 -13.71 -4.78 -6.95
CA TYR A 75 -14.50 -3.70 -7.56
C TYR A 75 -15.74 -4.18 -8.34
N GLY A 76 -15.89 -5.48 -8.56
CA GLY A 76 -17.04 -6.06 -9.24
C GLY A 76 -18.35 -6.02 -8.44
N VAL A 77 -18.26 -5.89 -7.12
CA VAL A 77 -19.41 -5.79 -6.21
C VAL A 77 -19.38 -4.46 -5.48
N LYS A 78 -20.45 -3.66 -5.62
CA LYS A 78 -20.54 -2.34 -4.97
C LYS A 78 -20.41 -2.47 -3.45
N GLY A 79 -19.49 -1.70 -2.86
CA GLY A 79 -19.25 -1.66 -1.42
C GLY A 79 -18.38 -2.80 -0.86
N LEU A 80 -18.01 -3.81 -1.66
CA LEU A 80 -17.16 -4.92 -1.19
C LEU A 80 -15.75 -4.44 -0.82
N SER A 81 -15.19 -3.52 -1.61
CA SER A 81 -13.88 -2.91 -1.33
C SER A 81 -13.83 -2.25 0.06
N ASP A 82 -14.88 -1.52 0.44
CA ASP A 82 -14.95 -0.82 1.73
C ASP A 82 -15.05 -1.82 2.89
N ILE A 83 -15.86 -2.87 2.72
CA ILE A 83 -16.00 -3.94 3.72
C ILE A 83 -14.67 -4.68 3.92
N ILE A 84 -13.98 -5.01 2.83
CA ILE A 84 -12.66 -5.66 2.90
C ILE A 84 -11.67 -4.73 3.59
N GLY A 85 -11.61 -3.45 3.21
CA GLY A 85 -10.73 -2.48 3.81
C GLY A 85 -10.97 -2.30 5.31
N GLU A 86 -12.23 -2.18 5.76
CA GLU A 86 -12.58 -2.11 7.18
C GLU A 86 -12.12 -3.39 7.93
N TYR A 87 -12.35 -4.56 7.34
CA TYR A 87 -11.95 -5.83 7.93
C TYR A 87 -10.42 -5.96 8.04
N GLU A 88 -9.69 -5.59 6.98
CA GLU A 88 -8.22 -5.58 6.96
C GLU A 88 -7.66 -4.68 8.07
N MET A 89 -8.20 -3.46 8.21
CA MET A 89 -7.75 -2.53 9.24
C MET A 89 -8.02 -3.04 10.66
N ARG A 90 -9.16 -3.68 10.87
CA ARG A 90 -9.49 -4.32 12.14
C ARG A 90 -8.51 -5.45 12.47
N LEU A 91 -8.16 -6.27 11.48
CA LEU A 91 -7.17 -7.34 11.67
C LEU A 91 -5.77 -6.80 11.98
N ILE A 92 -5.36 -5.70 11.36
CA ILE A 92 -4.09 -5.03 11.70
C ILE A 92 -4.10 -4.53 13.14
N ASP A 93 -5.17 -3.86 13.56
CA ASP A 93 -5.33 -3.36 14.94
C ASP A 93 -5.27 -4.51 15.96
N ASP A 94 -5.93 -5.62 15.67
CA ASP A 94 -6.03 -6.77 16.60
C ASP A 94 -4.80 -7.68 16.58
N LYS A 95 -4.16 -7.87 15.43
CA LYS A 95 -3.16 -8.94 15.22
C LYS A 95 -1.74 -8.46 14.97
N ILE A 96 -1.55 -7.21 14.56
CA ILE A 96 -0.21 -6.68 14.23
C ILE A 96 0.20 -5.56 15.19
N LEU A 97 -0.64 -4.55 15.40
CA LEU A 97 -0.30 -3.41 16.26
C LEU A 97 0.08 -3.79 17.71
N PRO A 98 -0.47 -4.83 18.34
CA PRO A 98 -0.04 -5.24 19.67
C PRO A 98 1.43 -5.66 19.75
N PHE A 99 2.03 -6.12 18.62
CA PHE A 99 3.44 -6.51 18.53
C PHE A 99 4.36 -5.37 18.10
N VAL A 100 3.81 -4.23 17.69
CA VAL A 100 4.59 -3.02 17.38
C VAL A 100 4.92 -2.30 18.70
N PRO A 101 6.19 -1.91 18.93
CA PRO A 101 6.56 -1.12 20.10
C PRO A 101 5.66 0.12 20.24
N GLU A 102 5.23 0.43 21.47
CA GLU A 102 4.25 1.48 21.73
C GLU A 102 4.62 2.83 21.09
N HIS A 103 5.89 3.23 21.20
CA HIS A 103 6.40 4.48 20.64
C HIS A 103 6.41 4.53 19.09
N MET A 104 6.15 3.42 18.42
CA MET A 104 6.10 3.31 16.94
C MET A 104 4.67 3.09 16.41
N ARG A 105 3.68 2.85 17.27
CA ARG A 105 2.33 2.47 16.83
C ARG A 105 1.65 3.56 16.02
N ASP A 106 1.77 4.80 16.43
CA ASP A 106 1.16 5.94 15.73
C ASP A 106 1.78 6.13 14.35
N ASP A 107 3.12 6.11 14.25
CA ASP A 107 3.83 6.17 12.97
C ASP A 107 3.46 4.99 12.06
N PHE A 108 3.37 3.78 12.62
CA PHE A 108 3.04 2.59 11.85
C PHE A 108 1.59 2.62 11.35
N SER A 109 0.64 3.04 12.20
CA SER A 109 -0.76 3.24 11.81
C SER A 109 -0.89 4.31 10.73
N TYR A 110 -0.15 5.41 10.87
CA TYR A 110 -0.09 6.48 9.88
C TYR A 110 0.45 5.99 8.52
N ILE A 111 1.55 5.20 8.53
CA ILE A 111 2.14 4.59 7.31
C ILE A 111 1.12 3.67 6.62
N LEU A 112 0.38 2.86 7.38
CA LEU A 112 -0.63 1.96 6.83
C LEU A 112 -1.93 2.67 6.40
N GLY A 113 -2.06 3.96 6.67
CA GLY A 113 -3.28 4.71 6.37
C GLY A 113 -4.48 4.28 7.19
N ILE A 114 -4.25 3.84 8.43
CA ILE A 114 -5.33 3.42 9.33
C ILE A 114 -5.93 4.65 10.00
N ARG A 115 -7.23 4.82 9.87
CA ARG A 115 -7.99 5.86 10.57
C ARG A 115 -9.22 5.26 11.24
N LYS A 116 -9.53 5.72 12.44
CA LYS A 116 -10.79 5.42 13.11
C LYS A 116 -11.69 6.64 13.11
N GLU A 117 -12.91 6.50 12.60
CA GLU A 117 -13.91 7.55 12.61
C GLU A 117 -15.27 6.98 12.98
N SER A 118 -15.90 7.53 14.02
CA SER A 118 -17.20 7.05 14.52
C SER A 118 -17.26 5.55 14.79
N GLY A 119 -16.16 4.97 15.27
CA GLY A 119 -16.06 3.53 15.60
C GLY A 119 -15.81 2.62 14.39
N LYS A 120 -15.70 3.14 13.19
CA LYS A 120 -15.36 2.40 11.97
C LYS A 120 -13.91 2.60 11.60
N PHE A 121 -13.30 1.55 11.06
CA PHE A 121 -11.99 1.65 10.44
C PHE A 121 -12.12 2.11 8.98
N ILE A 122 -11.27 3.05 8.61
CA ILE A 122 -11.15 3.55 7.24
C ILE A 122 -9.70 3.36 6.79
N LYS A 123 -9.52 2.86 5.57
CA LYS A 123 -8.21 2.67 4.95
C LYS A 123 -7.95 3.82 3.97
N ASP A 124 -7.03 4.70 4.33
CA ASP A 124 -6.68 5.90 3.54
C ASP A 124 -5.24 5.82 2.98
N GLU A 125 -4.76 4.62 2.66
CA GLU A 125 -3.37 4.37 2.26
C GLU A 125 -2.92 5.16 1.04
N PHE A 126 -3.83 5.41 0.10
CA PHE A 126 -3.56 6.12 -1.15
C PHE A 126 -4.02 7.59 -1.14
N GLU A 127 -4.30 8.15 0.02
CA GLU A 127 -4.59 9.58 0.14
C GLU A 127 -3.34 10.37 0.52
N ASN A 128 -3.20 11.56 -0.09
CA ASN A 128 -2.15 12.51 0.28
C ASN A 128 -2.39 12.99 1.71
N ARG A 129 -1.37 12.88 2.58
CA ARG A 129 -1.52 13.19 4.00
C ARG A 129 -0.24 13.69 4.65
N THR A 130 -0.39 14.36 5.77
CA THR A 130 0.71 14.85 6.61
C THR A 130 0.47 14.46 8.06
N PHE A 131 1.55 14.26 8.81
CA PHE A 131 1.51 13.93 10.22
C PHE A 131 2.61 14.67 10.98
N GLU A 132 2.25 15.62 11.80
CA GLU A 132 3.15 16.27 12.74
C GLU A 132 3.04 15.60 14.11
N LEU A 133 4.17 15.39 14.78
CA LEU A 133 4.20 14.73 16.09
C LEU A 133 3.29 15.43 17.09
N GLY A 134 2.42 14.66 17.76
CA GLY A 134 1.44 15.17 18.73
C GLY A 134 0.20 15.83 18.12
N LYS A 135 -0.01 15.69 16.80
CA LYS A 135 -1.21 16.16 16.11
C LYS A 135 -1.89 15.01 15.36
N GLU A 136 -3.16 15.17 15.07
CA GLU A 136 -3.87 14.24 14.20
C GLU A 136 -3.38 14.33 12.74
N PRO A 137 -3.34 13.21 12.00
CA PRO A 137 -3.04 13.22 10.57
C PRO A 137 -4.01 14.11 9.81
N LYS A 138 -3.49 14.87 8.83
CA LYS A 138 -4.30 15.75 7.98
C LYS A 138 -4.22 15.28 6.53
N PHE A 139 -5.37 15.21 5.89
CA PHE A 139 -5.45 14.97 4.45
C PHE A 139 -5.20 16.26 3.69
N ALA A 140 -4.48 16.14 2.55
CA ALA A 140 -4.15 17.26 1.70
C ALA A 140 -4.66 17.02 0.28
N GLU A 141 -5.43 17.97 -0.23
CA GLU A 141 -5.81 17.98 -1.64
C GLU A 141 -4.66 18.55 -2.48
N GLY A 142 -4.33 17.87 -3.58
CA GLY A 142 -3.32 18.35 -4.52
C GLY A 142 -1.87 18.08 -4.12
N SER A 143 -0.96 18.98 -4.51
CA SER A 143 0.48 18.79 -4.36
C SER A 143 0.96 19.01 -2.92
N LEU A 144 1.86 18.14 -2.46
CA LEU A 144 2.49 18.25 -1.14
C LEU A 144 3.77 19.13 -1.11
N LYS A 145 3.99 19.98 -2.14
CA LYS A 145 5.17 20.88 -2.18
C LYS A 145 5.28 21.78 -0.95
N MET A 146 4.16 22.26 -0.42
CA MET A 146 4.11 23.12 0.77
C MET A 146 4.45 22.37 2.07
N PHE A 147 4.42 21.05 2.05
CA PHE A 147 4.68 20.18 3.18
C PHE A 147 6.02 19.41 3.02
N ASN A 148 6.94 19.95 2.23
CA ASN A 148 8.22 19.32 1.94
C ASN A 148 9.30 19.68 2.99
N GLU A 149 8.97 19.49 4.27
CA GLU A 149 9.87 19.61 5.41
C GLU A 149 9.70 18.37 6.30
N ASP A 150 10.79 17.92 6.94
CA ASP A 150 10.79 16.68 7.72
C ASP A 150 9.75 16.61 8.84
N LYS A 151 9.37 17.77 9.41
CA LYS A 151 8.36 17.85 10.48
C LYS A 151 6.97 17.38 10.06
N PHE A 152 6.64 17.49 8.75
CA PHE A 152 5.32 17.13 8.22
C PHE A 152 5.14 15.66 7.93
N ARG A 153 6.22 14.87 7.87
CA ARG A 153 6.16 13.43 7.58
C ARG A 153 5.20 13.11 6.44
N ALA A 154 5.24 13.92 5.37
CA ALA A 154 4.25 13.87 4.30
C ALA A 154 4.31 12.55 3.53
N ILE A 155 3.14 12.05 3.08
CA ILE A 155 2.99 10.87 2.25
C ILE A 155 2.21 11.24 0.99
N ASP A 156 2.80 10.96 -0.18
CA ASP A 156 2.20 11.16 -1.50
C ASP A 156 1.30 9.97 -1.88
N GLY A 157 0.24 9.71 -1.13
CA GLY A 157 -0.60 8.54 -1.30
C GLY A 157 -1.13 8.37 -2.72
N LYS A 158 -1.54 9.47 -3.38
CA LYS A 158 -2.00 9.42 -4.79
C LYS A 158 -0.89 8.98 -5.75
N ALA A 159 0.34 9.42 -5.54
CA ALA A 159 1.48 8.95 -6.33
C ALA A 159 1.80 7.47 -6.06
N LEU A 160 1.72 7.04 -4.80
CA LEU A 160 1.92 5.63 -4.43
C LEU A 160 0.91 4.71 -5.12
N LYS A 161 -0.35 5.13 -5.26
CA LYS A 161 -1.35 4.41 -6.06
C LYS A 161 -0.95 4.24 -7.53
N TYR A 162 -0.29 5.23 -8.12
CA TYR A 162 0.24 5.12 -9.47
C TYR A 162 1.47 4.21 -9.53
N CYS A 163 2.33 4.23 -8.50
CA CYS A 163 3.46 3.30 -8.40
C CYS A 163 2.98 1.84 -8.30
N ASP A 164 1.93 1.57 -7.52
CA ASP A 164 1.29 0.25 -7.42
C ASP A 164 0.76 -0.22 -8.79
N LYS A 165 -0.03 0.64 -9.46
CA LYS A 165 -0.53 0.33 -10.81
C LYS A 165 0.59 0.11 -11.83
N LEU A 166 1.67 0.89 -11.75
CA LEU A 166 2.81 0.74 -12.65
C LEU A 166 3.55 -0.57 -12.40
N ALA A 167 3.71 -0.98 -11.14
CA ALA A 167 4.28 -2.27 -10.78
C ALA A 167 3.43 -3.42 -11.33
N ALA A 168 2.10 -3.36 -11.15
CA ALA A 168 1.18 -4.35 -11.69
C ALA A 168 1.22 -4.40 -13.23
N PHE A 169 1.33 -3.24 -13.89
CA PHE A 169 1.49 -3.15 -15.35
C PHE A 169 2.77 -3.83 -15.83
N PHE A 170 3.91 -3.60 -15.17
CA PHE A 170 5.16 -4.28 -15.51
C PHE A 170 5.05 -5.79 -15.32
N GLU A 171 4.46 -6.23 -14.23
CA GLU A 171 4.23 -7.64 -13.96
C GLU A 171 3.37 -8.31 -15.05
N ALA A 172 2.27 -7.67 -15.46
CA ALA A 172 1.41 -8.15 -16.54
C ALA A 172 2.16 -8.16 -17.88
N GLY A 173 2.88 -7.07 -18.22
CA GLY A 173 3.65 -6.94 -19.46
C GLY A 173 4.73 -8.02 -19.61
N ILE A 174 5.45 -8.31 -18.52
CA ILE A 174 6.45 -9.39 -18.50
C ILE A 174 5.76 -10.73 -18.76
N SER A 175 4.64 -11.05 -18.09
CA SER A 175 3.92 -12.31 -18.31
C SER A 175 3.43 -12.45 -19.76
N ILE A 176 2.92 -11.38 -20.35
CA ILE A 176 2.50 -11.35 -21.77
C ILE A 176 3.70 -11.58 -22.69
N SER A 177 4.86 -10.99 -22.40
CA SER A 177 6.08 -11.19 -23.19
C SER A 177 6.58 -12.64 -23.19
N TYR A 178 6.31 -13.38 -22.12
CA TYR A 178 6.54 -14.84 -22.02
C TYR A 178 5.42 -15.68 -22.67
N GLY A 179 4.46 -15.06 -23.34
CA GLY A 179 3.41 -15.74 -24.09
C GLY A 179 2.16 -16.11 -23.28
N VAL A 180 2.04 -15.63 -22.04
CA VAL A 180 0.81 -15.83 -21.25
C VAL A 180 -0.32 -15.00 -21.86
N LYS A 181 -1.38 -15.66 -22.28
CA LYS A 181 -2.60 -15.03 -22.83
C LYS A 181 -3.73 -15.19 -21.83
N SER A 182 -4.01 -14.17 -21.05
CA SER A 182 -5.14 -14.13 -20.11
C SER A 182 -5.91 -12.84 -20.31
N LYS A 183 -7.24 -12.91 -20.33
CA LYS A 183 -8.10 -11.72 -20.43
C LYS A 183 -7.93 -10.83 -19.21
N GLU A 184 -7.73 -11.43 -18.04
CA GLU A 184 -7.55 -10.74 -16.77
C GLU A 184 -6.26 -9.88 -16.76
N LEU A 185 -5.18 -10.37 -17.40
CA LEU A 185 -3.93 -9.60 -17.55
C LEU A 185 -4.03 -8.45 -18.55
N LEU A 186 -4.99 -8.52 -19.48
CA LEU A 186 -5.18 -7.48 -20.52
C LEU A 186 -6.17 -6.40 -20.09
N SER A 187 -6.99 -6.66 -19.05
CA SER A 187 -8.08 -5.78 -18.60
C SER A 187 -7.84 -5.14 -17.22
N GLY A 188 -6.72 -5.48 -16.56
CA GLY A 188 -6.38 -5.07 -15.18
C GLY A 188 -5.65 -3.72 -15.08
#